data_b13603aabfb06867856b70f6cbac5bf4
#
_entry.id   b13603aabfb06867856b70f6cbac5bf4
#
_cell.length_a   1.000
_cell.length_b   1.000
_cell.length_c   1.000
_cell.angle_alpha   90.00
_cell.angle_beta   90.00
_cell.angle_gamma   90.00
#
_symmetry.space_group_name_H-M   'P 1'
#
loop_
_entity.id
_entity.type
_entity.pdbx_description
1 polymer ?
#
loop_
_entity_poly.entity_id
_entity_poly.type
_entity_poly.pdbx_seq_one_letter_code
_entity_poly.pdbx_strand_id
1 'polypeptide(L)'
;MVDETEIPASQILPTHINRNEMLFCKSIEYALKGGAVDFTGNEDIDYWETICDEVRVCNGIKRMLDAGVNPDRMTISSDGQGSLPMYSSDGEFLGMGVGQSSCLLKEVKECVFKTEIPLEIAISTITSNPADILRLKGKGKVEEGYDADLCILDQELQLVEVIAKGNTVYTK
;
A
#
# COMPACT_ATOMS: atom_id res chain seq x y z
N MET A 1 3.88 -22.34 7.27
CA MET A 1 3.90 -21.54 8.54
C MET A 1 2.50 -21.42 9.14
N VAL A 2 1.50 -20.78 8.49
CA VAL A 2 0.15 -20.67 9.09
C VAL A 2 -0.50 -22.05 9.31
N ASP A 3 -0.32 -22.97 8.39
CA ASP A 3 -0.84 -24.35 8.47
C ASP A 3 -0.11 -25.23 9.50
N GLU A 4 1.00 -24.76 10.05
CA GLU A 4 1.87 -25.48 11.00
C GLU A 4 1.85 -24.86 12.40
N THR A 5 1.09 -23.79 12.60
CA THR A 5 0.98 -23.05 13.87
C THR A 5 -0.48 -22.85 14.25
N GLU A 6 -0.75 -22.69 15.52
CA GLU A 6 -2.07 -22.33 16.05
C GLU A 6 -2.38 -20.82 15.91
N ILE A 7 -1.47 -20.04 15.29
CA ILE A 7 -1.65 -18.59 15.12
C ILE A 7 -2.57 -18.35 13.93
N PRO A 8 -3.73 -17.71 14.11
CA PRO A 8 -4.61 -17.37 12.99
C PRO A 8 -3.90 -16.45 11.99
N ALA A 9 -4.15 -16.65 10.69
CA ALA A 9 -3.62 -15.81 9.62
C ALA A 9 -3.91 -14.31 9.86
N SER A 10 -5.07 -13.99 10.44
CA SER A 10 -5.48 -12.62 10.77
C SER A 10 -4.59 -11.89 11.80
N GLN A 11 -3.67 -12.58 12.46
CA GLN A 11 -2.72 -11.99 13.42
C GLN A 11 -1.34 -11.73 12.82
N ILE A 12 -1.13 -12.06 11.57
CA ILE A 12 0.14 -11.88 10.87
C ILE A 12 -0.10 -10.98 9.66
N LEU A 13 0.70 -9.94 9.50
CA LEU A 13 0.70 -9.04 8.35
C LEU A 13 2.05 -9.14 7.64
N PRO A 14 2.21 -10.04 6.64
CA PRO A 14 3.41 -10.05 5.82
C PRO A 14 3.49 -8.78 4.98
N THR A 15 4.62 -8.10 5.05
CA THR A 15 4.94 -6.91 4.23
C THR A 15 5.86 -7.27 3.07
N HIS A 16 6.04 -6.33 2.14
CA HIS A 16 6.88 -6.49 0.93
C HIS A 16 6.45 -7.64 0.03
N ILE A 17 5.15 -7.94 -0.02
CA ILE A 17 4.65 -9.09 -0.79
C ILE A 17 4.86 -8.96 -2.30
N ASN A 18 5.07 -7.74 -2.78
CA ASN A 18 5.28 -7.42 -4.19
C ASN A 18 6.74 -7.45 -4.64
N ARG A 19 7.70 -7.82 -3.76
CA ARG A 19 9.13 -7.83 -4.08
C ARG A 19 9.54 -8.79 -5.21
N ASN A 20 8.74 -9.80 -5.48
CA ASN A 20 8.88 -10.68 -6.64
C ASN A 20 7.60 -11.49 -6.88
N GLU A 21 7.46 -12.03 -8.09
CA GLU A 21 6.27 -12.78 -8.51
C GLU A 21 5.99 -14.01 -7.65
N MET A 22 7.02 -14.75 -7.23
CA MET A 22 6.84 -15.96 -6.40
C MET A 22 6.24 -15.61 -5.03
N LEU A 23 6.76 -14.57 -4.37
CA LEU A 23 6.25 -14.12 -3.08
C LEU A 23 4.83 -13.57 -3.23
N PHE A 24 4.57 -12.83 -4.29
CA PHE A 24 3.26 -12.28 -4.59
C PHE A 24 2.22 -13.39 -4.78
N CYS A 25 2.49 -14.42 -5.59
CA CYS A 25 1.58 -15.56 -5.76
C CYS A 25 1.26 -16.26 -4.44
N LYS A 26 2.25 -16.44 -3.56
CA LYS A 26 2.04 -17.01 -2.22
C LYS A 26 1.21 -16.11 -1.32
N SER A 27 1.29 -14.79 -1.49
CA SER A 27 0.49 -13.84 -0.73
C SER A 27 -0.99 -13.89 -1.11
N ILE A 28 -1.33 -14.18 -2.37
CA ILE A 28 -2.73 -14.44 -2.78
C ILE A 28 -3.29 -15.65 -2.03
N GLU A 29 -2.57 -16.78 -2.03
CA GLU A 29 -2.98 -17.99 -1.31
C GLU A 29 -3.21 -17.71 0.19
N TYR A 30 -2.34 -16.87 0.78
CA TYR A 30 -2.43 -16.47 2.18
C TYR A 30 -3.64 -15.57 2.45
N ALA A 31 -3.88 -14.57 1.59
CA ALA A 31 -4.98 -13.64 1.72
C ALA A 31 -6.34 -14.33 1.58
N LEU A 32 -6.46 -15.33 0.67
CA LEU A 32 -7.65 -16.16 0.51
C LEU A 32 -7.97 -17.01 1.76
N LYS A 33 -6.98 -17.28 2.61
CA LYS A 33 -7.17 -17.94 3.92
C LYS A 33 -7.58 -16.93 5.04
N GLY A 34 -7.84 -15.65 4.68
CA GLY A 34 -8.26 -14.59 5.61
C GLY A 34 -7.13 -13.79 6.23
N GLY A 35 -5.89 -13.99 5.79
CA GLY A 35 -4.75 -13.16 6.16
C GLY A 35 -4.84 -11.76 5.56
N ALA A 36 -4.20 -10.78 6.21
CA ALA A 36 -3.97 -9.47 5.62
C ALA A 36 -2.56 -9.42 5.02
N VAL A 37 -2.37 -8.63 3.96
CA VAL A 37 -1.11 -8.51 3.23
C VAL A 37 -0.76 -7.05 2.98
N ASP A 38 0.53 -6.74 2.94
CA ASP A 38 1.03 -5.38 2.79
C ASP A 38 1.97 -5.27 1.60
N PHE A 39 1.55 -4.45 0.63
CA PHE A 39 2.38 -4.03 -0.49
C PHE A 39 3.34 -2.92 -0.05
N THR A 40 4.48 -2.83 -0.68
CA THR A 40 5.38 -1.70 -0.51
C THR A 40 5.31 -0.80 -1.73
N GLY A 41 4.92 0.45 -1.50
CA GLY A 41 4.90 1.48 -2.54
C GLY A 41 6.29 2.09 -2.76
N ASN A 42 6.52 2.60 -3.96
CA ASN A 42 7.78 3.17 -4.39
C ASN A 42 7.60 4.52 -5.10
N GLU A 43 8.57 5.43 -4.95
CA GLU A 43 8.58 6.70 -5.67
C GLU A 43 8.84 6.54 -7.16
N ASP A 44 9.76 5.67 -7.53
CA ASP A 44 10.08 5.35 -8.91
C ASP A 44 9.53 3.95 -9.24
N ILE A 45 8.21 3.90 -9.49
CA ILE A 45 7.49 2.65 -9.72
C ILE A 45 8.06 1.90 -10.93
N ASP A 46 8.41 2.63 -12.01
CA ASP A 46 8.92 2.03 -13.24
C ASP A 46 10.32 1.42 -13.02
N TYR A 47 11.15 2.07 -12.23
CA TYR A 47 12.47 1.53 -11.84
C TYR A 47 12.33 0.19 -11.12
N TRP A 48 11.49 0.12 -10.09
CA TRP A 48 11.34 -1.10 -9.29
C TRP A 48 10.73 -2.25 -10.08
N GLU A 49 9.77 -1.96 -10.97
CA GLU A 49 9.20 -2.97 -11.87
C GLU A 49 10.23 -3.49 -12.89
N THR A 50 11.01 -2.61 -13.52
CA THR A 50 11.88 -2.99 -14.64
C THR A 50 13.25 -3.48 -14.22
N ILE A 51 13.82 -2.93 -13.14
CA ILE A 51 15.17 -3.26 -12.69
C ILE A 51 15.17 -4.31 -11.59
N CYS A 52 14.18 -4.26 -10.70
CA CYS A 52 14.11 -5.14 -9.54
C CYS A 52 13.07 -6.27 -9.68
N ASP A 53 12.37 -6.37 -10.83
CA ASP A 53 11.34 -7.38 -11.12
C ASP A 53 10.22 -7.42 -10.05
N GLU A 54 9.89 -6.25 -9.49
CA GLU A 54 8.78 -6.13 -8.54
C GLU A 54 7.43 -6.18 -9.24
N VAL A 55 6.46 -6.81 -8.59
CA VAL A 55 5.07 -6.71 -9.03
C VAL A 55 4.55 -5.31 -8.74
N ARG A 56 4.21 -4.55 -9.78
CA ARG A 56 3.61 -3.21 -9.65
C ARG A 56 2.37 -3.27 -8.75
N VAL A 57 2.27 -2.40 -7.77
CA VAL A 57 1.21 -2.44 -6.73
C VAL A 57 -0.18 -2.45 -7.35
N CYS A 58 -0.48 -1.56 -8.29
CA CYS A 58 -1.80 -1.49 -8.93
C CYS A 58 -2.16 -2.79 -9.67
N ASN A 59 -1.21 -3.42 -10.36
CA ASN A 59 -1.40 -4.73 -11.00
C ASN A 59 -1.60 -5.84 -9.97
N GLY A 60 -0.83 -5.81 -8.89
CA GLY A 60 -0.95 -6.76 -7.78
C GLY A 60 -2.32 -6.70 -7.11
N ILE A 61 -2.80 -5.51 -6.76
CA ILE A 61 -4.14 -5.31 -6.17
C ILE A 61 -5.23 -5.80 -7.14
N LYS A 62 -5.13 -5.44 -8.42
CA LYS A 62 -6.09 -5.92 -9.43
C LYS A 62 -6.14 -7.44 -9.49
N ARG A 63 -4.98 -8.10 -9.54
CA ARG A 63 -4.88 -9.56 -9.56
C ARG A 63 -5.44 -10.22 -8.28
N MET A 64 -5.24 -9.59 -7.11
CA MET A 64 -5.84 -10.07 -5.85
C MET A 64 -7.36 -9.96 -5.86
N LEU A 65 -7.91 -8.83 -6.35
CA LEU A 65 -9.36 -8.63 -6.49
C LEU A 65 -9.95 -9.66 -7.47
N ASP A 66 -9.31 -9.90 -8.61
CA ASP A 66 -9.73 -10.87 -9.60
C ASP A 66 -9.67 -12.32 -9.06
N ALA A 67 -8.77 -12.60 -8.12
CA ALA A 67 -8.68 -13.87 -7.40
C ALA A 67 -9.72 -14.03 -6.27
N GLY A 68 -10.48 -12.97 -5.95
CA GLY A 68 -11.51 -12.99 -4.90
C GLY A 68 -10.99 -12.66 -3.49
N VAL A 69 -9.81 -12.05 -3.37
CA VAL A 69 -9.31 -11.55 -2.09
C VAL A 69 -10.18 -10.38 -1.63
N ASN A 70 -10.59 -10.40 -0.35
CA ASN A 70 -11.34 -9.30 0.23
C ASN A 70 -10.49 -8.01 0.24
N PRO A 71 -10.98 -6.89 -0.37
CA PRO A 71 -10.24 -5.62 -0.42
C PRO A 71 -9.81 -5.10 0.95
N ASP A 72 -10.56 -5.39 2.02
CA ASP A 72 -10.22 -4.98 3.40
C ASP A 72 -8.96 -5.68 3.96
N ARG A 73 -8.40 -6.63 3.23
CA ARG A 73 -7.20 -7.39 3.62
C ARG A 73 -5.92 -6.91 2.95
N MET A 74 -5.99 -5.85 2.16
CA MET A 74 -4.85 -5.30 1.44
C MET A 74 -4.46 -3.94 2.00
N THR A 75 -3.17 -3.74 2.25
CA THR A 75 -2.59 -2.45 2.64
C THR A 75 -1.42 -2.09 1.73
N ILE A 76 -1.09 -0.81 1.68
CA ILE A 76 0.12 -0.30 1.06
C ILE A 76 0.88 0.48 2.12
N SER A 77 2.14 0.13 2.35
CA SER A 77 3.07 0.92 3.18
C SER A 77 4.17 1.53 2.32
N SER A 78 4.81 2.58 2.83
CA SER A 78 5.83 3.33 2.07
C SER A 78 7.25 2.85 2.34
N ASP A 79 7.45 1.99 3.31
CA ASP A 79 8.80 1.72 3.85
C ASP A 79 9.57 3.04 4.13
N GLY A 80 8.83 4.07 4.58
CA GLY A 80 9.31 5.43 4.72
C GLY A 80 10.50 5.52 5.66
N GLN A 81 11.55 6.23 5.24
CA GLN A 81 12.87 6.31 5.88
C GLN A 81 13.66 4.99 5.85
N GLY A 82 13.13 3.93 5.25
CA GLY A 82 13.86 2.69 4.97
C GLY A 82 14.97 2.91 3.95
N SER A 83 16.04 2.14 4.07
CA SER A 83 17.17 2.17 3.13
C SER A 83 16.86 1.31 1.91
N LEU A 84 16.95 1.88 0.72
CA LEU A 84 16.66 1.23 -0.56
C LEU A 84 17.95 1.05 -1.38
N PRO A 85 18.48 -0.18 -1.56
CA PRO A 85 19.62 -0.39 -2.42
C PRO A 85 19.24 -0.15 -3.88
N MET A 86 19.98 0.73 -4.55
CA MET A 86 19.76 1.09 -5.95
C MET A 86 20.77 0.39 -6.86
N TYR A 87 20.30 -0.13 -8.00
CA TYR A 87 21.10 -0.86 -8.98
C TYR A 87 20.94 -0.26 -10.37
N SER A 88 21.98 -0.40 -11.21
CA SER A 88 21.89 -0.11 -12.64
C SER A 88 21.13 -1.22 -13.39
N SER A 89 20.80 -0.98 -14.66
CA SER A 89 20.24 -2.00 -15.55
C SER A 89 21.15 -3.25 -15.71
N ASP A 90 22.44 -3.10 -15.47
CA ASP A 90 23.42 -4.18 -15.54
C ASP A 90 23.64 -4.86 -14.17
N GLY A 91 22.88 -4.46 -13.15
CA GLY A 91 22.94 -5.02 -11.80
C GLY A 91 24.07 -4.49 -10.92
N GLU A 92 24.75 -3.41 -11.33
CA GLU A 92 25.78 -2.77 -10.50
C GLU A 92 25.13 -1.93 -9.38
N PHE A 93 25.68 -2.03 -8.18
CA PHE A 93 25.20 -1.24 -7.03
C PHE A 93 25.57 0.25 -7.21
N LEU A 94 24.55 1.10 -7.24
CA LEU A 94 24.69 2.56 -7.42
C LEU A 94 24.76 3.34 -6.12
N GLY A 95 24.28 2.74 -5.01
CA GLY A 95 24.20 3.42 -3.71
C GLY A 95 22.92 3.10 -2.96
N MET A 96 22.65 3.88 -1.91
CA MET A 96 21.46 3.73 -1.08
C MET A 96 20.52 4.90 -1.30
N GLY A 97 19.27 4.60 -1.68
CA GLY A 97 18.15 5.53 -1.64
C GLY A 97 17.44 5.51 -0.28
N VAL A 98 16.42 6.34 -0.13
CA VAL A 98 15.59 6.42 1.07
C VAL A 98 14.11 6.42 0.67
N GLY A 99 13.33 5.51 1.25
CA GLY A 99 11.88 5.43 1.04
C GLY A 99 11.16 6.72 1.43
N GLN A 100 10.20 7.12 0.62
CA GLN A 100 9.42 8.36 0.82
C GLN A 100 7.94 8.03 1.01
N SER A 101 7.30 8.65 2.00
CA SER A 101 5.86 8.43 2.28
C SER A 101 4.94 9.00 1.18
N SER A 102 5.43 9.90 0.34
CA SER A 102 4.71 10.46 -0.82
C SER A 102 4.33 9.42 -1.86
N CYS A 103 5.02 8.27 -1.91
CA CYS A 103 4.69 7.17 -2.81
C CYS A 103 3.25 6.64 -2.61
N LEU A 104 2.70 6.69 -1.39
CA LEU A 104 1.38 6.12 -1.10
C LEU A 104 0.27 6.71 -1.96
N LEU A 105 0.21 8.04 -2.09
CA LEU A 105 -0.80 8.68 -2.94
C LEU A 105 -0.54 8.43 -4.43
N LYS A 106 0.73 8.25 -4.82
CA LYS A 106 1.12 7.89 -6.17
C LYS A 106 0.62 6.49 -6.54
N GLU A 107 0.75 5.52 -5.64
CA GLU A 107 0.23 4.16 -5.83
C GLU A 107 -1.31 4.15 -5.94
N VAL A 108 -2.01 4.94 -5.12
CA VAL A 108 -3.47 5.09 -5.24
C VAL A 108 -3.85 5.64 -6.61
N LYS A 109 -3.15 6.65 -7.12
CA LYS A 109 -3.38 7.18 -8.49
C LYS A 109 -3.19 6.12 -9.56
N GLU A 110 -2.13 5.34 -9.48
CA GLU A 110 -1.88 4.23 -10.40
C GLU A 110 -3.04 3.21 -10.37
N CYS A 111 -3.52 2.86 -9.17
CA CYS A 111 -4.67 1.95 -9.01
C CYS A 111 -5.92 2.49 -9.73
N VAL A 112 -6.22 3.77 -9.56
CA VAL A 112 -7.44 4.39 -10.14
C VAL A 112 -7.29 4.61 -11.65
N PHE A 113 -6.19 5.23 -12.08
CA PHE A 113 -6.06 5.71 -13.46
C PHE A 113 -5.49 4.68 -14.45
N LYS A 114 -4.70 3.71 -13.98
CA LYS A 114 -4.12 2.66 -14.84
C LYS A 114 -4.91 1.36 -14.84
N THR A 115 -5.43 0.95 -13.68
CA THR A 115 -6.08 -0.37 -13.54
C THR A 115 -7.57 -0.28 -13.26
N GLU A 116 -8.14 0.94 -13.27
CA GLU A 116 -9.57 1.21 -13.09
C GLU A 116 -10.14 0.61 -11.79
N ILE A 117 -9.30 0.47 -10.75
CA ILE A 117 -9.75 0.08 -9.42
C ILE A 117 -10.59 1.22 -8.85
N PRO A 118 -11.79 0.96 -8.31
CA PRO A 118 -12.61 1.99 -7.67
C PRO A 118 -11.82 2.76 -6.60
N LEU A 119 -11.99 4.10 -6.59
CA LEU A 119 -11.26 4.98 -5.67
C LEU A 119 -11.42 4.55 -4.21
N GLU A 120 -12.63 4.12 -3.83
CA GLU A 120 -12.94 3.68 -2.48
C GLU A 120 -12.07 2.47 -2.06
N ILE A 121 -11.83 1.54 -2.98
CA ILE A 121 -10.95 0.39 -2.74
C ILE A 121 -9.49 0.84 -2.71
N ALA A 122 -9.06 1.65 -3.67
CA ALA A 122 -7.68 2.11 -3.74
C ALA A 122 -7.29 2.93 -2.49
N ILE A 123 -8.14 3.88 -2.07
CA ILE A 123 -7.83 4.74 -0.92
C ILE A 123 -7.92 3.97 0.41
N SER A 124 -8.78 2.95 0.52
CA SER A 124 -8.87 2.15 1.73
C SER A 124 -7.57 1.43 2.07
N THR A 125 -6.75 1.08 1.07
CA THR A 125 -5.46 0.40 1.27
C THR A 125 -4.44 1.22 2.07
N ILE A 126 -4.59 2.55 2.10
CA ILE A 126 -3.71 3.47 2.84
C ILE A 126 -4.43 4.23 3.97
N THR A 127 -5.73 3.95 4.19
CA THR A 127 -6.52 4.65 5.22
C THR A 127 -7.21 3.67 6.16
N SER A 128 -8.42 3.20 5.83
CA SER A 128 -9.23 2.36 6.71
C SER A 128 -8.62 0.97 6.94
N ASN A 129 -8.08 0.34 5.91
CA ASN A 129 -7.53 -1.01 6.05
C ASN A 129 -6.36 -1.08 7.04
N PRO A 130 -5.29 -0.24 6.91
CA PRO A 130 -4.22 -0.24 7.90
C PRO A 130 -4.71 0.16 9.29
N ALA A 131 -5.69 1.09 9.40
CA ALA A 131 -6.24 1.48 10.68
C ALA A 131 -6.99 0.31 11.36
N ASP A 132 -7.81 -0.43 10.62
CA ASP A 132 -8.57 -1.57 11.14
C ASP A 132 -7.64 -2.75 11.47
N ILE A 133 -6.68 -3.09 10.60
CA ILE A 133 -5.71 -4.19 10.81
C ILE A 133 -4.83 -3.91 12.04
N LEU A 134 -4.33 -2.68 12.18
CA LEU A 134 -3.49 -2.25 13.31
C LEU A 134 -4.31 -1.84 14.53
N ARG A 135 -5.65 -1.89 14.45
CA ARG A 135 -6.59 -1.54 15.54
C ARG A 135 -6.39 -0.11 16.05
N LEU A 136 -6.14 0.82 15.16
CA LEU A 136 -5.98 2.25 15.48
C LEU A 136 -7.36 2.85 15.75
N LYS A 137 -7.56 3.33 16.97
CA LYS A 137 -8.84 3.93 17.37
C LYS A 137 -8.97 5.35 16.80
N GLY A 138 -10.15 5.66 16.24
CA GLY A 138 -10.47 7.00 15.75
C GLY A 138 -9.67 7.42 14.52
N LYS A 139 -9.17 6.47 13.70
CA LYS A 139 -8.34 6.72 12.51
C LYS A 139 -8.92 6.04 11.27
N GLY A 140 -8.53 6.54 10.10
CA GLY A 140 -8.77 5.92 8.81
C GLY A 140 -10.15 6.12 8.21
N LYS A 141 -11.06 6.82 8.89
CA LYS A 141 -12.44 7.07 8.44
C LYS A 141 -12.87 8.50 8.75
N VAL A 142 -13.77 9.04 7.92
CA VAL A 142 -14.46 10.30 8.18
C VAL A 142 -15.77 9.95 8.87
N GLU A 143 -15.76 9.97 10.21
CA GLU A 143 -16.89 9.55 11.03
C GLU A 143 -16.94 10.38 12.32
N GLU A 144 -18.13 10.59 12.89
CA GLU A 144 -18.29 11.32 14.15
C GLU A 144 -17.54 10.60 15.29
N GLY A 145 -16.72 11.36 16.03
CA GLY A 145 -15.87 10.82 17.09
C GLY A 145 -14.49 10.36 16.66
N TYR A 146 -14.20 10.40 15.34
CA TYR A 146 -12.86 10.14 14.80
C TYR A 146 -12.03 11.43 14.77
N ASP A 147 -10.69 11.25 14.74
CA ASP A 147 -9.79 12.38 14.56
C ASP A 147 -10.00 13.02 13.17
N ALA A 148 -10.09 14.33 13.13
CA ALA A 148 -10.20 15.08 11.87
C ALA A 148 -8.82 15.19 11.19
N ASP A 149 -8.29 14.05 10.74
CA ASP A 149 -7.06 13.94 9.95
C ASP A 149 -7.48 13.68 8.50
N LEU A 150 -7.46 14.72 7.66
CA LEU A 150 -8.04 14.69 6.32
C LEU A 150 -7.04 15.16 5.27
N CYS A 151 -7.08 14.53 4.11
CA CYS A 151 -6.45 15.02 2.89
C CYS A 151 -7.53 15.42 1.89
N ILE A 152 -7.51 16.68 1.44
CA ILE A 152 -8.38 17.16 0.37
C ILE A 152 -7.63 17.03 -0.94
N LEU A 153 -8.22 16.31 -1.88
CA LEU A 153 -7.65 16.03 -3.19
C LEU A 153 -8.52 16.68 -4.28
N ASP A 154 -7.89 17.08 -5.37
CA ASP A 154 -8.61 17.49 -6.59
C ASP A 154 -9.08 16.28 -7.42
N GLN A 155 -9.68 16.52 -8.58
CA GLN A 155 -10.17 15.46 -9.48
C GLN A 155 -9.06 14.59 -10.08
N GLU A 156 -7.83 15.08 -10.06
CA GLU A 156 -6.64 14.36 -10.52
C GLU A 156 -5.89 13.69 -9.35
N LEU A 157 -6.56 13.63 -8.19
CA LEU A 157 -6.04 13.12 -6.92
C LEU A 157 -4.73 13.82 -6.48
N GLN A 158 -4.56 15.11 -6.86
CA GLN A 158 -3.47 15.92 -6.34
C GLN A 158 -3.83 16.47 -4.96
N LEU A 159 -2.86 16.51 -4.05
CA LEU A 159 -3.07 17.04 -2.73
C LEU A 159 -3.29 18.56 -2.79
N VAL A 160 -4.40 19.04 -2.25
CA VAL A 160 -4.79 20.43 -2.16
C VAL A 160 -4.61 20.95 -0.74
N GLU A 161 -5.08 20.20 0.25
CA GLU A 161 -5.02 20.61 1.65
C GLU A 161 -4.83 19.39 2.57
N VAL A 162 -4.11 19.58 3.67
CA VAL A 162 -4.00 18.59 4.76
C VAL A 162 -4.50 19.23 6.05
N ILE A 163 -5.41 18.52 6.69
CA ILE A 163 -5.94 18.86 8.00
C ILE A 163 -5.46 17.79 8.99
N ALA A 164 -4.86 18.21 10.10
CA ALA A 164 -4.44 17.33 11.17
C ALA A 164 -5.11 17.76 12.48
N LYS A 165 -5.86 16.83 13.08
CA LYS A 165 -6.65 17.10 14.31
C LYS A 165 -7.51 18.35 14.19
N GLY A 166 -8.16 18.54 13.04
CA GLY A 166 -9.04 19.67 12.76
C GLY A 166 -8.34 21.00 12.43
N ASN A 167 -7.02 21.02 12.31
CA ASN A 167 -6.27 22.21 11.93
C ASN A 167 -5.64 22.02 10.55
N THR A 168 -5.78 23.01 9.66
CA THR A 168 -5.07 23.02 8.39
C THR A 168 -3.56 23.16 8.64
N VAL A 169 -2.79 22.16 8.17
CA VAL A 169 -1.32 22.13 8.32
C VAL A 169 -0.58 22.30 6.99
N TYR A 170 -1.30 22.15 5.88
CA TYR A 170 -0.77 22.36 4.53
C TYR A 170 -1.88 22.84 3.60
N THR A 171 -1.58 23.78 2.73
CA THR A 171 -2.40 24.22 1.58
C THR A 171 -1.47 24.44 0.40
N LYS A 172 -1.87 23.94 -0.79
CA LYS A 172 -1.12 24.12 -2.05
C LYS A 172 -1.19 25.54 -2.55
#